data_b96ef2e9d59bb08f234a21b63fb80ab9
#
_entry.id   b96ef2e9d59bb08f234a21b63fb80ab9
#
_cell.length_a   1.000
_cell.length_b   1.000
_cell.length_c   1.000
_cell.angle_alpha   90.00
_cell.angle_beta   90.00
_cell.angle_gamma   90.00
#
_symmetry.space_group_name_H-M   'P 1'
#
loop_
_entity.id
_entity.type
_entity.pdbx_description
1 polymer ?
#
loop_
_entity_poly.entity_id
_entity_poly.type
_entity_poly.pdbx_seq_one_letter_code
_entity_poly.pdbx_strand_id
1 'polypeptide(L)'
;MNILLTGGTGFIGSHTAVELITRGHKAVLYDNLCNSDAAVVDALEKITGKRPLLVVGDIRDTEKLQAVLIAEKIDVVIHFAGLKAVGESCVKPLEYYDNNVGGTVSLLKAMHAAGVTRIIFSSSSTVYGLSLIHISEPTRHSLI
;
A
#
# COMPACT_ATOMS: atom_id res chain seq x y z
N MET A 1 -0.36 -2.69 17.80
CA MET A 1 -1.48 -2.59 16.84
C MET A 1 -1.29 -3.60 15.73
N ASN A 2 -2.38 -4.02 15.13
CA ASN A 2 -2.38 -4.86 13.93
C ASN A 2 -2.59 -3.95 12.72
N ILE A 3 -1.65 -3.97 11.79
CA ILE A 3 -1.60 -3.00 10.69
C ILE A 3 -1.59 -3.76 9.36
N LEU A 4 -2.53 -3.45 8.48
CA LEU A 4 -2.54 -3.96 7.11
C LEU A 4 -1.79 -2.99 6.19
N LEU A 5 -0.85 -3.51 5.42
CA LEU A 5 -0.11 -2.78 4.40
C LEU A 5 -0.55 -3.28 3.02
N THR A 6 -1.36 -2.51 2.31
CA THR A 6 -1.63 -2.82 0.90
C THR A 6 -0.45 -2.38 0.05
N GLY A 7 -0.07 -3.18 -0.93
CA GLY A 7 1.21 -2.98 -1.62
C GLY A 7 2.42 -3.27 -0.71
N GLY A 8 2.22 -4.14 0.27
CA GLY A 8 3.17 -4.39 1.35
C GLY A 8 4.48 -5.05 0.92
N THR A 9 4.52 -5.71 -0.23
CA THR A 9 5.75 -6.31 -0.79
C THR A 9 6.49 -5.36 -1.72
N GLY A 10 5.93 -4.19 -2.03
CA GLY A 10 6.61 -3.15 -2.78
C GLY A 10 7.74 -2.49 -1.98
N PHE A 11 8.52 -1.61 -2.63
CA PHE A 11 9.67 -0.96 -2.01
C PHE A 11 9.31 -0.20 -0.73
N ILE A 12 8.37 0.73 -0.81
CA ILE A 12 7.98 1.54 0.36
C ILE A 12 7.25 0.69 1.40
N GLY A 13 6.34 -0.19 0.95
CA GLY A 13 5.56 -1.06 1.83
C GLY A 13 6.44 -1.99 2.66
N SER A 14 7.43 -2.62 2.04
CA SER A 14 8.35 -3.53 2.74
C SER A 14 9.25 -2.80 3.76
N HIS A 15 9.77 -1.62 3.42
CA HIS A 15 10.55 -0.82 4.36
C HIS A 15 9.70 -0.34 5.55
N THR A 16 8.46 0.05 5.28
CA THR A 16 7.51 0.39 6.34
C THR A 16 7.22 -0.81 7.25
N ALA A 17 7.08 -2.01 6.66
CA ALA A 17 6.88 -3.23 7.43
C ALA A 17 8.04 -3.51 8.40
N VAL A 18 9.30 -3.31 7.98
CA VAL A 18 10.47 -3.43 8.86
C VAL A 18 10.33 -2.53 10.08
N GLU A 19 10.03 -1.25 9.87
CA GLU A 19 9.87 -0.29 10.96
C GLU A 19 8.75 -0.67 11.93
N LEU A 20 7.61 -1.09 11.41
CA LEU A 20 6.46 -1.48 12.23
C LEU A 20 6.76 -2.72 13.07
N ILE A 21 7.36 -3.75 12.46
CA ILE A 21 7.70 -4.99 13.16
C ILE A 21 8.75 -4.74 14.23
N THR A 22 9.77 -3.94 13.90
CA THR A 22 10.84 -3.57 14.84
C THR A 22 10.29 -2.81 16.06
N ARG A 23 9.25 -2.02 15.86
CA ARG A 23 8.55 -1.29 16.93
C ARG A 23 7.51 -2.14 17.69
N GLY A 24 7.41 -3.41 17.40
CA GLY A 24 6.52 -4.34 18.11
C GLY A 24 5.09 -4.40 17.58
N HIS A 25 4.81 -3.85 16.40
CA HIS A 25 3.50 -3.96 15.76
C HIS A 25 3.41 -5.22 14.91
N LYS A 26 2.19 -5.75 14.74
CA LYS A 26 1.93 -6.82 13.78
C LYS A 26 1.66 -6.20 12.42
N ALA A 27 2.50 -6.52 11.44
CA ALA A 27 2.30 -6.13 10.05
C ALA A 27 1.72 -7.30 9.25
N VAL A 28 0.62 -7.05 8.55
CA VAL A 28 0.01 -7.97 7.58
C VAL A 28 0.19 -7.34 6.20
N LEU A 29 0.84 -8.04 5.30
CA LEU A 29 1.09 -7.58 3.93
C LEU A 29 -0.04 -8.07 3.02
N TYR A 30 -0.61 -7.18 2.23
CA TYR A 30 -1.61 -7.52 1.22
C TYR A 30 -1.13 -7.00 -0.14
N ASP A 31 -0.89 -7.90 -1.06
CA ASP A 31 -0.30 -7.56 -2.36
C ASP A 31 -0.76 -8.55 -3.43
N ASN A 32 -0.92 -8.09 -4.66
CA ASN A 32 -1.24 -8.98 -5.79
C ASN A 32 0.02 -9.49 -6.52
N LEU A 33 1.20 -9.05 -6.09
CA LEU A 33 2.50 -9.44 -6.63
C LEU A 33 2.72 -9.10 -8.10
N CYS A 34 1.96 -8.17 -8.66
CA CYS A 34 2.12 -7.80 -10.07
C CYS A 34 3.45 -7.07 -10.36
N ASN A 35 3.99 -6.34 -9.38
CA ASN A 35 5.24 -5.60 -9.48
C ASN A 35 6.23 -5.90 -8.34
N SER A 36 6.03 -7.00 -7.64
CA SER A 36 6.85 -7.39 -6.48
C SER A 36 6.92 -8.92 -6.36
N ASP A 37 7.71 -9.40 -5.40
CA ASP A 37 7.96 -10.81 -5.21
C ASP A 37 7.64 -11.22 -3.76
N ALA A 38 7.04 -12.39 -3.59
CA ALA A 38 6.78 -12.98 -2.27
C ALA A 38 8.07 -13.24 -1.47
N ALA A 39 9.23 -13.37 -2.14
CA ALA A 39 10.54 -13.51 -1.50
C ALA A 39 10.91 -12.33 -0.58
N VAL A 40 10.24 -11.17 -0.74
CA VAL A 40 10.36 -10.03 0.19
C VAL A 40 10.06 -10.44 1.63
N VAL A 41 9.11 -11.36 1.83
CA VAL A 41 8.75 -11.86 3.18
C VAL A 41 9.94 -12.55 3.85
N ASP A 42 10.72 -13.33 3.10
CA ASP A 42 11.94 -13.99 3.62
C ASP A 42 13.01 -12.95 4.02
N ALA A 43 13.14 -11.89 3.23
CA ALA A 43 14.04 -10.79 3.56
C ALA A 43 13.59 -10.05 4.83
N LEU A 44 12.32 -9.79 4.97
CA LEU A 44 11.74 -9.16 6.17
C LEU A 44 11.98 -10.02 7.42
N GLU A 45 11.80 -11.32 7.32
CA GLU A 45 12.08 -12.25 8.43
C GLU A 45 13.55 -12.23 8.84
N LYS A 46 14.47 -12.22 7.87
CA LYS A 46 15.92 -12.13 8.14
C LYS A 46 16.30 -10.83 8.84
N ILE A 47 15.70 -9.71 8.45
CA ILE A 47 16.00 -8.40 9.01
C ILE A 47 15.38 -8.22 10.40
N THR A 48 14.14 -8.63 10.58
CA THR A 48 13.36 -8.33 11.79
C THR A 48 13.33 -9.47 12.81
N GLY A 49 13.70 -10.68 12.39
CA GLY A 49 13.55 -11.91 13.18
C GLY A 49 12.11 -12.41 13.28
N LYS A 50 11.16 -11.76 12.61
CA LYS A 50 9.74 -12.14 12.61
C LYS A 50 9.23 -12.21 11.19
N ARG A 51 8.51 -13.28 10.88
CA ARG A 51 7.89 -13.45 9.56
C ARG A 51 6.51 -12.79 9.52
N PRO A 52 6.31 -11.73 8.73
CA PRO A 52 5.00 -11.14 8.55
C PRO A 52 4.08 -12.07 7.74
N LEU A 53 2.78 -11.97 7.98
CA LEU A 53 1.80 -12.65 7.15
C LEU A 53 1.68 -11.93 5.81
N LEU A 54 1.80 -12.68 4.71
CA LEU A 54 1.48 -12.21 3.37
C LEU A 54 0.17 -12.83 2.91
N VAL A 55 -0.77 -11.99 2.54
CA VAL A 55 -2.01 -12.36 1.86
C VAL A 55 -1.92 -11.91 0.42
N VAL A 56 -1.88 -12.86 -0.50
CA VAL A 56 -1.90 -12.56 -1.94
C VAL A 56 -3.32 -12.26 -2.38
N GLY A 57 -3.56 -11.04 -2.84
CA GLY A 57 -4.88 -10.61 -3.27
C GLY A 57 -4.85 -9.25 -3.95
N ASP A 58 -5.93 -8.94 -4.64
CA ASP A 58 -6.13 -7.68 -5.34
C ASP A 58 -6.95 -6.72 -4.46
N ILE A 59 -6.57 -5.43 -4.45
CA ILE A 59 -7.31 -4.41 -3.69
C ILE A 59 -8.73 -4.18 -4.21
N ARG A 60 -9.03 -4.64 -5.42
CA ARG A 60 -10.39 -4.60 -6.00
C ARG A 60 -11.28 -5.73 -5.50
N ASP A 61 -10.72 -6.71 -4.81
CA ASP A 61 -11.46 -7.81 -4.17
C ASP A 61 -11.93 -7.39 -2.76
N THR A 62 -13.07 -6.72 -2.72
CA THR A 62 -13.66 -6.19 -1.47
C THR A 62 -13.94 -7.28 -0.44
N GLU A 63 -14.46 -8.42 -0.87
CA GLU A 63 -14.82 -9.53 0.03
C GLU A 63 -13.59 -10.13 0.70
N LYS A 64 -12.53 -10.36 -0.06
CA LYS A 64 -11.26 -10.88 0.47
C LYS A 64 -10.61 -9.89 1.43
N LEU A 65 -10.59 -8.59 1.07
CA LEU A 65 -10.09 -7.54 1.97
C LEU A 65 -10.86 -7.52 3.28
N GLN A 66 -12.19 -7.55 3.22
CA GLN A 66 -13.03 -7.57 4.41
C GLN A 66 -12.73 -8.78 5.29
N ALA A 67 -12.61 -9.96 4.70
CA ALA A 67 -12.29 -11.19 5.43
C ALA A 67 -10.95 -11.09 6.15
N VAL A 68 -9.91 -10.55 5.49
CA VAL A 68 -8.58 -10.36 6.07
C VAL A 68 -8.61 -9.32 7.20
N LEU A 69 -9.30 -8.19 7.01
CA LEU A 69 -9.42 -7.15 8.02
C LEU A 69 -10.05 -7.68 9.32
N ILE A 70 -11.05 -8.53 9.20
CA ILE A 70 -11.74 -9.16 10.34
C ILE A 70 -10.87 -10.25 10.96
N ALA A 71 -10.37 -11.20 10.16
CA ALA A 71 -9.61 -12.36 10.64
C ALA A 71 -8.33 -11.94 11.37
N GLU A 72 -7.64 -10.93 10.88
CA GLU A 72 -6.37 -10.44 11.45
C GLU A 72 -6.57 -9.32 12.47
N LYS A 73 -7.82 -8.94 12.77
CA LYS A 73 -8.19 -7.89 13.73
C LYS A 73 -7.42 -6.59 13.48
N ILE A 74 -7.48 -6.12 12.24
CA ILE A 74 -6.72 -4.94 11.80
C ILE A 74 -7.26 -3.67 12.47
N ASP A 75 -6.34 -2.88 13.02
CA ASP A 75 -6.63 -1.60 13.66
C ASP A 75 -6.48 -0.41 12.70
N VAL A 76 -5.49 -0.51 11.80
CA VAL A 76 -5.10 0.57 10.88
C VAL A 76 -4.72 -0.03 9.53
N VAL A 77 -5.08 0.64 8.46
CA VAL A 77 -4.62 0.32 7.10
C VAL A 77 -3.64 1.39 6.64
N ILE A 78 -2.50 0.97 6.07
CA ILE A 78 -1.60 1.86 5.33
C ILE A 78 -1.68 1.44 3.86
N HIS A 79 -2.13 2.37 3.03
CA HIS A 79 -2.43 2.08 1.63
C HIS A 79 -1.30 2.56 0.71
N PHE A 80 -0.47 1.60 0.26
CA PHE A 80 0.60 1.82 -0.71
C PHE A 80 0.28 1.25 -2.09
N ALA A 81 -0.72 0.37 -2.19
CA ALA A 81 -1.06 -0.28 -3.45
C ALA A 81 -1.48 0.74 -4.50
N GLY A 82 -0.92 0.62 -5.68
CA GLY A 82 -1.25 1.48 -6.80
C GLY A 82 -0.29 1.26 -7.97
N LEU A 83 -0.79 1.42 -9.18
CA LEU A 83 0.01 1.47 -10.39
C LEU A 83 0.60 2.87 -10.53
N LYS A 84 1.92 2.98 -10.73
CA LYS A 84 2.64 4.27 -10.61
C LYS A 84 3.52 4.61 -11.83
N ALA A 85 3.53 3.78 -12.87
CA ALA A 85 4.32 4.03 -14.06
C ALA A 85 3.64 5.10 -14.94
N VAL A 86 4.22 6.31 -14.94
CA VAL A 86 3.63 7.47 -15.61
C VAL A 86 3.43 7.22 -17.13
N GLY A 87 4.43 6.67 -17.80
CA GLY A 87 4.32 6.35 -19.24
C GLY A 87 3.22 5.34 -19.52
N GLU A 88 3.09 4.30 -18.71
CA GLU A 88 2.05 3.28 -18.86
C GLU A 88 0.66 3.86 -18.58
N SER A 89 0.52 4.77 -17.64
CA SER A 89 -0.75 5.41 -17.33
C SER A 89 -1.35 6.19 -18.50
N CYS A 90 -0.51 6.75 -19.34
CA CYS A 90 -0.95 7.44 -20.56
C CYS A 90 -1.49 6.48 -21.63
N VAL A 91 -0.96 5.26 -21.67
CA VAL A 91 -1.36 4.22 -22.65
C VAL A 91 -2.54 3.41 -22.15
N LYS A 92 -2.62 3.18 -20.83
CA LYS A 92 -3.64 2.34 -20.18
C LYS A 92 -4.39 3.09 -19.09
N PRO A 93 -5.01 4.24 -19.37
CA PRO A 93 -5.61 5.08 -18.34
C PRO A 93 -6.76 4.38 -17.60
N LEU A 94 -7.57 3.57 -18.28
CA LEU A 94 -8.69 2.88 -17.64
C LEU A 94 -8.24 1.84 -16.63
N GLU A 95 -7.17 1.11 -16.90
CA GLU A 95 -6.60 0.16 -15.94
C GLU A 95 -6.07 0.88 -14.70
N TYR A 96 -5.44 2.03 -14.88
CA TYR A 96 -4.94 2.85 -13.78
C TYR A 96 -6.07 3.41 -12.93
N TYR A 97 -7.15 3.89 -13.53
CA TYR A 97 -8.34 4.33 -12.80
C TYR A 97 -9.02 3.18 -12.06
N ASP A 98 -9.20 2.05 -12.71
CA ASP A 98 -9.82 0.88 -12.10
C ASP A 98 -9.01 0.38 -10.90
N ASN A 99 -7.70 0.25 -11.06
CA ASN A 99 -6.84 -0.20 -9.96
C ASN A 99 -6.68 0.85 -8.86
N ASN A 100 -6.35 2.09 -9.20
CA ASN A 100 -5.99 3.10 -8.20
C ASN A 100 -7.23 3.74 -7.55
N VAL A 101 -8.22 4.11 -8.33
CA VAL A 101 -9.46 4.71 -7.80
C VAL A 101 -10.44 3.60 -7.38
N GLY A 102 -10.73 2.67 -8.25
CA GLY A 102 -11.63 1.55 -7.97
C GLY A 102 -11.12 0.69 -6.81
N GLY A 103 -9.83 0.38 -6.79
CA GLY A 103 -9.19 -0.35 -5.71
C GLY A 103 -9.25 0.38 -4.36
N THR A 104 -9.05 1.69 -4.35
CA THR A 104 -9.19 2.49 -3.12
C THR A 104 -10.63 2.50 -2.62
N VAL A 105 -11.60 2.64 -3.51
CA VAL A 105 -13.03 2.56 -3.14
C VAL A 105 -13.37 1.18 -2.58
N SER A 106 -12.87 0.12 -3.21
CA SER A 106 -13.04 -1.26 -2.74
C SER A 106 -12.47 -1.45 -1.33
N LEU A 107 -11.26 -0.93 -1.09
CA LEU A 107 -10.62 -0.97 0.23
C LEU A 107 -11.47 -0.24 1.28
N LEU A 108 -11.95 0.95 0.98
CA LEU A 108 -12.78 1.74 1.90
C LEU A 108 -14.11 1.03 2.22
N LYS A 109 -14.73 0.38 1.23
CA LYS A 109 -15.92 -0.46 1.45
C LYS A 109 -15.63 -1.63 2.38
N ALA A 110 -14.51 -2.32 2.17
CA ALA A 110 -14.09 -3.44 3.02
C ALA A 110 -13.81 -2.96 4.46
N MET A 111 -13.13 -1.83 4.62
CA MET A 111 -12.85 -1.22 5.92
C MET A 111 -14.14 -0.83 6.64
N HIS A 112 -15.07 -0.20 5.93
CA HIS A 112 -16.38 0.18 6.50
C HIS A 112 -17.13 -1.07 7.01
N ALA A 113 -17.22 -2.10 6.19
CA ALA A 113 -17.88 -3.36 6.55
C ALA A 113 -17.20 -4.09 7.73
N ALA A 114 -15.88 -4.00 7.84
CA ALA A 114 -15.10 -4.60 8.93
C ALA A 114 -15.02 -3.73 10.19
N GLY A 115 -15.53 -2.50 10.16
CA GLY A 115 -15.44 -1.56 11.28
C GLY A 115 -14.05 -0.94 11.50
N VAL A 116 -13.18 -0.97 10.49
CA VAL A 116 -11.85 -0.35 10.53
C VAL A 116 -11.95 1.08 10.01
N THR A 117 -11.64 2.05 10.86
CA THR A 117 -11.89 3.48 10.58
C THR A 117 -10.62 4.30 10.36
N ARG A 118 -9.45 3.71 10.58
CA ARG A 118 -8.17 4.42 10.45
C ARG A 118 -7.42 3.99 9.20
N ILE A 119 -7.12 4.95 8.35
CA ILE A 119 -6.32 4.75 7.15
C ILE A 119 -5.24 5.81 7.03
N ILE A 120 -4.06 5.39 6.59
CA ILE A 120 -2.99 6.27 6.14
C ILE A 120 -2.86 6.03 4.64
N PHE A 121 -3.01 7.08 3.86
CA PHE A 121 -2.93 7.03 2.40
C PHE A 121 -1.62 7.63 1.92
N SER A 122 -0.83 6.83 1.20
CA SER A 122 0.37 7.30 0.54
C SER A 122 0.00 7.97 -0.78
N SER A 123 -0.09 9.29 -0.76
CA SER A 123 -0.42 10.08 -1.93
C SER A 123 0.73 10.12 -2.94
N SER A 124 0.47 10.68 -4.12
CA SER A 124 1.45 10.84 -5.18
C SER A 124 2.14 12.20 -5.11
N SER A 125 3.44 12.23 -5.38
CA SER A 125 4.20 13.47 -5.57
C SER A 125 3.73 14.28 -6.76
N THR A 126 3.06 13.65 -7.72
CA THR A 126 2.50 14.34 -8.91
C THR A 126 1.41 15.34 -8.58
N VAL A 127 0.82 15.28 -7.39
CA VAL A 127 -0.12 16.29 -6.88
C VAL A 127 0.49 17.69 -6.87
N TYR A 128 1.79 17.78 -6.65
CA TYR A 128 2.52 19.06 -6.60
C TYR A 128 2.91 19.60 -7.97
N GLY A 129 2.69 18.83 -9.03
CA GLY A 129 3.09 19.17 -10.40
C GLY A 129 4.59 19.11 -10.64
N LEU A 130 4.97 19.38 -11.88
CA LEU A 130 6.37 19.52 -12.25
C LEU A 130 6.71 21.02 -12.27
N SER A 131 7.72 21.39 -11.50
CA SER A 131 8.28 22.73 -11.61
C SER A 131 9.00 22.87 -12.96
N LEU A 132 8.70 23.93 -13.69
CA LEU A 132 9.35 24.23 -14.97
C LEU A 132 10.82 24.65 -14.81
N ILE A 133 11.23 25.02 -13.60
CA ILE A 133 12.56 25.53 -13.30
C ILE A 133 13.32 24.66 -12.32
N HIS A 134 12.66 23.81 -11.59
CA HIS A 134 13.26 22.93 -10.62
C HIS A 134 12.83 21.52 -10.85
N ILE A 135 13.80 20.72 -10.99
CA ILE A 135 13.66 19.30 -10.81
C ILE A 135 13.88 19.06 -9.33
N SER A 136 12.80 19.03 -8.59
CA SER A 136 12.74 18.57 -7.22
C SER A 136 14.02 18.65 -6.37
N GLU A 137 14.11 19.64 -5.56
CA GLU A 137 14.89 19.56 -4.34
C GLU A 137 14.06 18.83 -3.29
N PRO A 138 14.63 17.87 -2.54
CA PRO A 138 13.86 17.09 -1.57
C PRO A 138 13.20 17.92 -0.45
N THR A 139 13.69 19.12 -0.24
CA THR A 139 13.23 20.05 0.81
C THR A 139 12.48 21.25 0.31
N ARG A 140 12.42 21.43 -1.02
CA ARG A 140 11.72 22.54 -1.63
C ARG A 140 10.52 22.05 -2.41
N HIS A 141 9.34 22.38 -1.95
CA HIS A 141 8.11 22.19 -2.69
C HIS A 141 7.92 23.33 -3.66
N SER A 142 7.53 23.03 -4.91
CA SER A 142 6.94 24.06 -5.75
C SER A 142 5.72 24.58 -4.99
N LEU A 143 5.61 25.88 -4.88
CA LEU A 143 4.47 26.49 -4.21
C LEU A 143 3.18 26.02 -4.86
N ILE A 144 2.36 25.48 -4.04
CA ILE A 144 1.02 25.04 -4.41
C ILE A 144 0.14 26.27 -4.43
#